data_5a7335a8c002bbecc5b2c54f9effa9f2
#
_entry.id   5a7335a8c002bbecc5b2c54f9effa9f2
#
_cell.length_a   1.000
_cell.length_b   1.000
_cell.length_c   1.000
_cell.angle_alpha   90.00
_cell.angle_beta   90.00
_cell.angle_gamma   90.00
#
_symmetry.space_group_name_H-M   'P 1'
#
loop_
_entity.id
_entity.type
_entity.pdbx_description
1 polymer ?
#
loop_
_entity_poly.entity_id
_entity_poly.type
_entity_poly.pdbx_seq_one_letter_code
_entity_poly.pdbx_strand_id
1 'polypeptide(L)'
;MTDKTHLDSSLGLRAATWADVHPVADLIYTVCEADGDVTVATTPENLEHAWREDGFDPETDAFVVQTADGRIVGYEELANEQAFAHFSADGYVHPDFKGRGIGTTLMTRAEERALAMMKQAEPDLRVYLHAAADGKDETGQEMFAHLGYQIVRYFWRMEIQLDSAPAFALPTGIEFRPFDRDAHAQLVWQADNEAFREHWGSHDTTFKEWSFRKLERPEFDPSLWLIAWDGSEIAGFSQNRFRMGIGWVGTLGVRKPWRGRGLGLALLHASFADFYRRGMKTVGLGVDASNTTGATRPYQRAGMRIASEFVNFEKELRPGRSLEYE
;
A
#
# COMPACT_ATOMS: atom_id res chain seq x y z
N MET A 1 -13.02 -16.59 30.87
CA MET A 1 -12.21 -15.84 29.90
C MET A 1 -11.64 -16.88 28.96
N THR A 2 -12.15 -16.98 27.74
CA THR A 2 -11.57 -17.83 26.69
C THR A 2 -10.19 -17.30 26.38
N ASP A 3 -9.20 -18.20 26.38
CA ASP A 3 -7.84 -17.89 25.98
C ASP A 3 -7.84 -17.44 24.50
N LYS A 4 -7.72 -16.14 24.26
CA LYS A 4 -7.78 -15.52 22.92
C LYS A 4 -6.52 -15.82 22.07
N THR A 5 -5.58 -16.59 22.59
CA THR A 5 -4.29 -16.93 21.93
C THR A 5 -4.38 -18.18 21.06
N HIS A 6 -5.43 -18.98 21.19
CA HIS A 6 -5.61 -20.20 20.40
C HIS A 6 -6.77 -20.09 19.43
N LEU A 7 -6.58 -20.64 18.21
CA LEU A 7 -7.63 -20.74 17.22
C LEU A 7 -8.79 -21.59 17.78
N ASP A 8 -10.01 -21.10 17.57
CA ASP A 8 -11.24 -21.85 17.90
C ASP A 8 -11.20 -23.22 17.18
N SER A 9 -11.44 -24.29 17.92
CA SER A 9 -11.36 -25.68 17.44
C SER A 9 -12.36 -26.03 16.31
N SER A 10 -13.37 -25.18 16.08
CA SER A 10 -14.30 -25.31 14.97
C SER A 10 -13.77 -24.73 13.64
N LEU A 11 -12.60 -24.08 13.67
CA LEU A 11 -11.98 -23.42 12.55
C LEU A 11 -10.71 -24.18 12.11
N GLY A 12 -10.43 -24.14 10.81
CA GLY A 12 -9.24 -24.77 10.22
C GLY A 12 -8.30 -23.75 9.59
N LEU A 13 -7.01 -23.81 9.94
CA LEU A 13 -5.94 -23.05 9.28
C LEU A 13 -5.33 -23.89 8.15
N ARG A 14 -5.10 -23.28 6.99
CA ARG A 14 -4.33 -23.87 5.88
C ARG A 14 -3.61 -22.80 5.06
N ALA A 15 -2.70 -23.21 4.20
CA ALA A 15 -2.17 -22.36 3.16
C ALA A 15 -3.30 -21.95 2.16
N ALA A 16 -3.16 -20.79 1.57
CA ALA A 16 -4.04 -20.38 0.47
C ALA A 16 -3.71 -21.14 -0.80
N THR A 17 -4.61 -21.10 -1.76
CA THR A 17 -4.44 -21.64 -3.11
C THR A 17 -4.98 -20.65 -4.12
N TRP A 18 -4.65 -20.81 -5.39
CA TRP A 18 -5.19 -19.96 -6.46
C TRP A 18 -6.74 -19.97 -6.55
N ALA A 19 -7.39 -21.03 -6.05
CA ALA A 19 -8.85 -21.09 -5.97
C ALA A 19 -9.44 -20.15 -4.91
N ASP A 20 -8.63 -19.66 -4.00
CA ASP A 20 -9.07 -18.79 -2.90
C ASP A 20 -9.09 -17.30 -3.28
N VAL A 21 -8.59 -16.90 -4.46
CA VAL A 21 -8.52 -15.49 -4.89
C VAL A 21 -9.86 -14.77 -4.71
N HIS A 22 -10.96 -15.31 -5.25
CA HIS A 22 -12.28 -14.70 -5.12
C HIS A 22 -12.78 -14.69 -3.68
N PRO A 23 -12.81 -15.82 -2.93
CA PRO A 23 -13.23 -15.83 -1.53
C PRO A 23 -12.41 -14.90 -0.62
N VAL A 24 -11.11 -14.76 -0.87
CA VAL A 24 -10.24 -13.83 -0.13
C VAL A 24 -10.57 -12.38 -0.46
N ALA A 25 -10.74 -12.04 -1.74
CA ALA A 25 -11.14 -10.68 -2.12
C ALA A 25 -12.50 -10.30 -1.54
N ASP A 26 -13.47 -11.23 -1.50
CA ASP A 26 -14.79 -11.05 -0.86
C ASP A 26 -14.65 -10.83 0.65
N LEU A 27 -13.76 -11.58 1.32
CA LEU A 27 -13.47 -11.37 2.74
C LEU A 27 -12.88 -9.97 2.98
N ILE A 28 -11.87 -9.57 2.21
CA ILE A 28 -11.23 -8.24 2.31
C ILE A 28 -12.29 -7.15 2.12
N TYR A 29 -13.15 -7.26 1.10
CA TYR A 29 -14.21 -6.29 0.86
C TYR A 29 -15.17 -6.21 2.07
N THR A 30 -15.60 -7.37 2.61
CA THR A 30 -16.50 -7.45 3.76
C THR A 30 -15.91 -6.78 5.00
N VAL A 31 -14.61 -6.97 5.26
CA VAL A 31 -13.90 -6.33 6.39
C VAL A 31 -13.82 -4.82 6.17
N CYS A 32 -13.37 -4.37 5.00
CA CYS A 32 -13.27 -2.96 4.67
C CYS A 32 -14.63 -2.23 4.70
N GLU A 33 -15.71 -2.91 4.28
CA GLU A 33 -17.08 -2.37 4.37
C GLU A 33 -17.53 -2.21 5.84
N ALA A 34 -17.24 -3.20 6.68
CA ALA A 34 -17.57 -3.15 8.11
C ALA A 34 -16.76 -2.07 8.85
N ASP A 35 -15.52 -1.83 8.44
CA ASP A 35 -14.65 -0.76 8.98
C ASP A 35 -15.00 0.62 8.40
N GLY A 36 -15.91 0.67 7.39
CA GLY A 36 -16.44 1.90 6.79
C GLY A 36 -15.56 2.51 5.69
N ASP A 37 -14.61 1.75 5.12
CA ASP A 37 -13.74 2.22 4.05
C ASP A 37 -13.46 1.16 2.97
N VAL A 38 -14.42 0.93 2.08
CA VAL A 38 -14.25 0.01 0.94
C VAL A 38 -13.17 0.47 -0.05
N THR A 39 -12.71 1.72 0.02
CA THR A 39 -11.71 2.22 -0.95
C THR A 39 -10.33 1.61 -0.75
N VAL A 40 -10.07 0.99 0.40
CA VAL A 40 -8.83 0.25 0.69
C VAL A 40 -8.93 -1.23 0.36
N ALA A 41 -10.12 -1.74 0.02
CA ALA A 41 -10.31 -3.12 -0.43
C ALA A 41 -9.59 -3.40 -1.75
N THR A 42 -9.55 -4.67 -2.13
CA THR A 42 -9.00 -5.14 -3.40
C THR A 42 -10.07 -5.82 -4.27
N THR A 43 -9.82 -5.94 -5.57
CA THR A 43 -10.64 -6.78 -6.46
C THR A 43 -9.95 -8.12 -6.67
N PRO A 44 -10.69 -9.18 -7.10
CA PRO A 44 -10.08 -10.47 -7.42
C PRO A 44 -8.93 -10.35 -8.43
N GLU A 45 -9.08 -9.49 -9.46
CA GLU A 45 -8.07 -9.29 -10.49
C GLU A 45 -6.79 -8.63 -9.92
N ASN A 46 -6.95 -7.69 -8.99
CA ASN A 46 -5.81 -7.05 -8.33
C ASN A 46 -5.11 -8.00 -7.36
N LEU A 47 -5.87 -8.81 -6.62
CA LEU A 47 -5.31 -9.83 -5.73
C LEU A 47 -4.57 -10.90 -6.55
N GLU A 48 -5.19 -11.39 -7.63
CA GLU A 48 -4.54 -12.33 -8.54
C GLU A 48 -3.25 -11.77 -9.14
N HIS A 49 -3.25 -10.48 -9.52
CA HIS A 49 -2.06 -9.81 -10.00
C HIS A 49 -0.98 -9.74 -8.91
N ALA A 50 -1.33 -9.34 -7.69
CA ALA A 50 -0.39 -9.27 -6.56
C ALA A 50 0.24 -10.65 -6.25
N TRP A 51 -0.55 -11.72 -6.26
CA TRP A 51 -0.05 -13.08 -6.05
C TRP A 51 0.89 -13.60 -7.16
N ARG A 52 0.94 -12.92 -8.31
CA ARG A 52 1.89 -13.23 -9.41
C ARG A 52 3.21 -12.47 -9.31
N GLU A 53 3.39 -11.68 -8.26
CA GLU A 53 4.66 -10.99 -8.04
C GLU A 53 5.80 -12.00 -7.87
N ASP A 54 6.94 -11.71 -8.51
CA ASP A 54 8.10 -12.59 -8.42
C ASP A 54 8.53 -12.83 -6.96
N GLY A 55 8.66 -14.09 -6.59
CA GLY A 55 9.07 -14.51 -5.25
C GLY A 55 7.91 -14.65 -4.25
N PHE A 56 6.68 -14.47 -4.68
CA PHE A 56 5.49 -14.77 -3.89
C PHE A 56 4.81 -16.05 -4.41
N ASP A 57 4.45 -16.94 -3.49
CA ASP A 57 3.69 -18.16 -3.77
C ASP A 57 2.56 -18.29 -2.73
N PRO A 58 1.27 -18.16 -3.15
CA PRO A 58 0.15 -18.22 -2.21
C PRO A 58 0.09 -19.54 -1.41
N GLU A 59 0.64 -20.63 -1.94
CA GLU A 59 0.66 -21.92 -1.24
C GLU A 59 1.69 -21.99 -0.09
N THR A 60 2.56 -21.00 0.01
CA THR A 60 3.58 -20.90 1.08
C THR A 60 3.57 -19.56 1.82
N ASP A 61 3.13 -18.48 1.16
CA ASP A 61 3.26 -17.11 1.65
C ASP A 61 1.91 -16.48 2.02
N ALA A 62 0.80 -17.20 1.77
CA ALA A 62 -0.53 -16.78 2.20
C ALA A 62 -1.26 -17.89 2.97
N PHE A 63 -2.06 -17.47 3.95
CA PHE A 63 -2.75 -18.37 4.87
C PHE A 63 -4.22 -17.97 4.99
N VAL A 64 -5.08 -18.97 5.09
CA VAL A 64 -6.51 -18.76 5.31
C VAL A 64 -7.00 -19.56 6.50
N VAL A 65 -7.96 -18.97 7.22
CA VAL A 65 -8.76 -19.66 8.23
C VAL A 65 -10.16 -19.85 7.69
N GLN A 66 -10.66 -21.07 7.76
CA GLN A 66 -11.98 -21.43 7.23
C GLN A 66 -12.83 -22.17 8.28
N THR A 67 -14.14 -22.08 8.11
CA THR A 67 -15.15 -22.85 8.84
C THR A 67 -15.23 -24.29 8.30
N ALA A 68 -15.93 -25.19 9.00
CA ALA A 68 -16.10 -26.59 8.59
C ALA A 68 -16.80 -26.76 7.23
N ASP A 69 -17.63 -25.80 6.81
CA ASP A 69 -18.29 -25.75 5.51
C ASP A 69 -17.45 -25.07 4.41
N GLY A 70 -16.20 -24.68 4.74
CA GLY A 70 -15.23 -24.15 3.79
C GLY A 70 -15.29 -22.65 3.55
N ARG A 71 -16.11 -21.88 4.29
CA ARG A 71 -16.14 -20.42 4.19
C ARG A 71 -14.86 -19.84 4.76
N ILE A 72 -14.16 -18.99 4.00
CA ILE A 72 -12.97 -18.25 4.48
C ILE A 72 -13.42 -17.12 5.40
N VAL A 73 -12.85 -17.08 6.60
CA VAL A 73 -13.17 -16.11 7.67
C VAL A 73 -11.94 -15.41 8.24
N GLY A 74 -10.76 -15.77 7.74
CA GLY A 74 -9.49 -15.11 8.04
C GLY A 74 -8.53 -15.29 6.88
N TYR A 75 -7.71 -14.31 6.62
CA TYR A 75 -6.67 -14.28 5.61
C TYR A 75 -5.46 -13.51 6.11
N GLU A 76 -4.27 -13.93 5.71
CA GLU A 76 -2.98 -13.25 5.94
C GLU A 76 -2.05 -13.58 4.79
N GLU A 77 -1.33 -12.58 4.29
CA GLU A 77 -0.23 -12.78 3.34
C GLU A 77 1.07 -12.19 3.88
N LEU A 78 2.18 -12.76 3.47
CA LEU A 78 3.53 -12.29 3.80
C LEU A 78 4.28 -11.97 2.51
N ALA A 79 4.55 -10.70 2.26
CA ALA A 79 5.37 -10.25 1.16
C ALA A 79 6.84 -10.04 1.59
N ASN A 80 7.77 -10.42 0.70
CA ASN A 80 9.19 -10.06 0.83
C ASN A 80 9.42 -8.76 0.06
N GLU A 81 9.47 -7.65 0.77
CA GLU A 81 9.61 -6.32 0.17
C GLU A 81 11.04 -6.01 -0.25
N GLN A 82 12.04 -6.54 0.46
CA GLN A 82 13.42 -6.23 0.17
C GLN A 82 14.39 -7.34 0.66
N ALA A 83 15.00 -8.06 -0.29
CA ALA A 83 16.16 -8.93 -0.08
C ALA A 83 16.06 -9.88 1.15
N PHE A 84 14.85 -10.35 1.48
CA PHE A 84 14.56 -11.15 2.67
C PHE A 84 14.93 -10.47 4.01
N ALA A 85 15.09 -9.16 3.99
CA ALA A 85 15.40 -8.32 5.15
C ALA A 85 14.21 -7.48 5.62
N HIS A 86 13.33 -7.11 4.69
CA HIS A 86 12.07 -6.45 5.00
C HIS A 86 10.89 -7.29 4.52
N PHE A 87 10.02 -7.63 5.46
CA PHE A 87 8.77 -8.34 5.21
C PHE A 87 7.58 -7.45 5.55
N SER A 88 6.48 -7.65 4.83
CA SER A 88 5.19 -6.99 5.10
C SER A 88 4.10 -8.06 5.22
N ALA A 89 3.30 -7.98 6.27
CA ALA A 89 2.14 -8.83 6.49
C ALA A 89 0.86 -8.00 6.34
N ASP A 90 -0.13 -8.53 5.61
CA ASP A 90 -1.43 -7.90 5.40
C ASP A 90 -2.54 -8.92 5.67
N GLY A 91 -3.34 -8.67 6.71
CA GLY A 91 -4.27 -9.65 7.24
C GLY A 91 -5.66 -9.11 7.53
N TYR A 92 -6.66 -9.99 7.39
CA TYR A 92 -8.08 -9.67 7.52
C TYR A 92 -8.81 -10.75 8.30
N VAL A 93 -9.66 -10.34 9.25
CA VAL A 93 -10.54 -11.23 10.02
C VAL A 93 -11.98 -10.78 9.86
N HIS A 94 -12.84 -11.71 9.41
CA HIS A 94 -14.27 -11.44 9.23
C HIS A 94 -14.90 -10.88 10.52
N PRO A 95 -15.70 -9.79 10.47
CA PRO A 95 -16.23 -9.11 11.64
C PRO A 95 -16.94 -10.03 12.64
N ASP A 96 -17.75 -10.97 12.15
CA ASP A 96 -18.50 -11.92 12.99
C ASP A 96 -17.63 -12.98 13.66
N PHE A 97 -16.34 -13.06 13.29
CA PHE A 97 -15.39 -14.06 13.78
C PHE A 97 -14.26 -13.45 14.62
N LYS A 98 -14.29 -12.13 14.85
CA LYS A 98 -13.32 -11.46 15.75
C LYS A 98 -13.36 -12.09 17.16
N GLY A 99 -12.20 -12.12 17.83
CA GLY A 99 -12.07 -12.65 19.19
C GLY A 99 -12.00 -14.18 19.32
N ARG A 100 -11.84 -14.91 18.19
CA ARG A 100 -11.70 -16.38 18.16
C ARG A 100 -10.26 -16.87 17.90
N GLY A 101 -9.25 -16.03 18.15
CA GLY A 101 -7.84 -16.36 17.98
C GLY A 101 -7.35 -16.35 16.52
N ILE A 102 -8.20 -15.96 15.54
CA ILE A 102 -7.85 -16.01 14.11
C ILE A 102 -6.67 -15.11 13.80
N GLY A 103 -6.74 -13.80 14.15
CA GLY A 103 -5.67 -12.85 13.83
C GLY A 103 -4.34 -13.24 14.47
N THR A 104 -4.35 -13.64 15.75
CA THR A 104 -3.12 -14.12 16.44
C THR A 104 -2.53 -15.33 15.74
N THR A 105 -3.35 -16.29 15.33
CA THR A 105 -2.89 -17.50 14.64
C THR A 105 -2.30 -17.18 13.27
N LEU A 106 -2.97 -16.34 12.50
CA LEU A 106 -2.52 -15.92 11.16
C LEU A 106 -1.20 -15.15 11.24
N MET A 107 -1.12 -14.14 12.11
CA MET A 107 0.09 -13.34 12.29
C MET A 107 1.27 -14.18 12.82
N THR A 108 1.03 -15.14 13.73
CA THR A 108 2.06 -16.08 14.17
C THR A 108 2.56 -16.93 13.01
N ARG A 109 1.67 -17.36 12.12
CA ARG A 109 2.05 -18.15 10.95
C ARG A 109 2.87 -17.34 9.93
N ALA A 110 2.49 -16.09 9.69
CA ALA A 110 3.27 -15.16 8.85
C ALA A 110 4.67 -14.92 9.44
N GLU A 111 4.77 -14.76 10.77
CA GLU A 111 6.05 -14.59 11.48
C GLU A 111 6.94 -15.84 11.37
N GLU A 112 6.38 -17.05 11.54
CA GLU A 112 7.12 -18.31 11.32
C GLU A 112 7.67 -18.40 9.90
N ARG A 113 6.87 -17.97 8.90
CA ARG A 113 7.29 -17.93 7.49
C ARG A 113 8.41 -16.93 7.28
N ALA A 114 8.30 -15.71 7.81
CA ALA A 114 9.34 -14.68 7.74
C ALA A 114 10.66 -15.18 8.36
N LEU A 115 10.60 -15.85 9.54
CA LEU A 115 11.77 -16.46 10.19
C LEU A 115 12.42 -17.56 9.34
N ALA A 116 11.63 -18.31 8.57
CA ALA A 116 12.17 -19.29 7.63
C ALA A 116 12.86 -18.63 6.44
N MET A 117 12.25 -17.56 5.86
CA MET A 117 12.74 -16.83 4.69
C MET A 117 13.97 -15.98 5.00
N MET A 118 14.07 -15.38 6.20
CA MET A 118 15.19 -14.51 6.59
C MET A 118 16.55 -15.18 6.54
N LYS A 119 16.60 -16.53 6.49
CA LYS A 119 17.85 -17.29 6.32
C LYS A 119 18.51 -17.05 4.96
N GLN A 120 17.76 -16.48 3.99
CA GLN A 120 18.26 -16.11 2.67
C GLN A 120 18.84 -14.69 2.65
N ALA A 121 18.50 -13.85 3.65
CA ALA A 121 19.08 -12.52 3.78
C ALA A 121 20.58 -12.60 4.16
N GLU A 122 21.37 -11.63 3.69
CA GLU A 122 22.75 -11.47 4.12
C GLU A 122 22.85 -11.47 5.66
N PRO A 123 23.88 -12.15 6.25
CA PRO A 123 23.92 -12.37 7.70
C PRO A 123 24.00 -11.09 8.56
N ASP A 124 24.53 -10.00 8.02
CA ASP A 124 24.72 -8.72 8.70
C ASP A 124 23.51 -7.79 8.59
N LEU A 125 22.52 -8.14 7.78
CA LEU A 125 21.34 -7.31 7.60
C LEU A 125 20.38 -7.38 8.78
N ARG A 126 19.84 -6.22 9.14
CA ARG A 126 18.66 -6.12 9.99
C ARG A 126 17.47 -6.74 9.28
N VAL A 127 16.73 -7.62 9.97
CA VAL A 127 15.51 -8.21 9.43
C VAL A 127 14.33 -7.83 10.31
N TYR A 128 13.26 -7.38 9.68
CA TYR A 128 12.06 -6.93 10.39
C TYR A 128 10.80 -7.25 9.57
N LEU A 129 9.68 -7.27 10.27
CA LEU A 129 8.35 -7.53 9.74
C LEU A 129 7.44 -6.36 10.09
N HIS A 130 6.84 -5.76 9.05
CA HIS A 130 5.80 -4.75 9.17
C HIS A 130 4.41 -5.37 9.10
N ALA A 131 3.48 -4.77 9.81
CA ALA A 131 2.05 -5.03 9.70
C ALA A 131 1.28 -3.73 9.97
N ALA A 132 0.00 -3.67 9.62
CA ALA A 132 -0.81 -2.48 9.85
C ALA A 132 -2.17 -2.85 10.43
N ALA A 133 -2.76 -1.91 11.18
CA ALA A 133 -4.16 -1.97 11.60
C ALA A 133 -4.84 -0.64 11.32
N ASP A 134 -6.16 -0.67 11.10
CA ASP A 134 -6.98 0.55 11.14
C ASP A 134 -6.84 1.23 12.52
N GLY A 135 -6.74 2.56 12.54
CA GLY A 135 -6.58 3.32 13.77
C GLY A 135 -7.73 3.14 14.78
N LYS A 136 -8.88 2.63 14.34
CA LYS A 136 -10.04 2.33 15.17
C LYS A 136 -10.09 0.86 15.62
N ASP A 137 -9.27 -0.03 15.06
CA ASP A 137 -9.23 -1.44 15.45
C ASP A 137 -8.34 -1.65 16.70
N GLU A 138 -8.88 -1.28 17.87
CA GLU A 138 -8.20 -1.45 19.16
C GLU A 138 -7.80 -2.92 19.40
N THR A 139 -8.64 -3.88 18.97
CA THR A 139 -8.36 -5.32 19.15
C THR A 139 -7.14 -5.77 18.33
N GLY A 140 -7.02 -5.32 17.09
CA GLY A 140 -5.86 -5.59 16.26
C GLY A 140 -4.59 -4.95 16.83
N GLN A 141 -4.67 -3.70 17.28
CA GLN A 141 -3.55 -3.00 17.90
C GLN A 141 -3.09 -3.70 19.21
N GLU A 142 -4.02 -4.12 20.08
CA GLU A 142 -3.71 -4.90 21.28
C GLU A 142 -3.03 -6.24 20.92
N MET A 143 -3.51 -6.92 19.87
CA MET A 143 -2.91 -8.18 19.39
C MET A 143 -1.45 -7.96 18.96
N PHE A 144 -1.16 -6.93 18.16
CA PHE A 144 0.21 -6.62 17.75
C PHE A 144 1.11 -6.31 18.94
N ALA A 145 0.63 -5.53 19.91
CA ALA A 145 1.37 -5.24 21.14
C ALA A 145 1.69 -6.53 21.94
N HIS A 146 0.73 -7.44 22.08
CA HIS A 146 0.94 -8.74 22.75
C HIS A 146 1.92 -9.64 22.01
N LEU A 147 1.97 -9.58 20.68
CA LEU A 147 2.92 -10.31 19.86
C LEU A 147 4.30 -9.65 19.83
N GLY A 148 4.49 -8.52 20.52
CA GLY A 148 5.77 -7.82 20.67
C GLY A 148 6.10 -6.83 19.57
N TYR A 149 5.12 -6.46 18.75
CA TYR A 149 5.27 -5.40 17.76
C TYR A 149 5.26 -4.03 18.41
N GLN A 150 5.97 -3.09 17.81
CA GLN A 150 6.02 -1.69 18.24
C GLN A 150 5.42 -0.79 17.15
N ILE A 151 4.72 0.27 17.56
CA ILE A 151 4.25 1.29 16.61
C ILE A 151 5.44 2.07 16.08
N VAL A 152 5.57 2.15 14.75
CA VAL A 152 6.66 2.86 14.08
C VAL A 152 6.19 4.02 13.23
N ARG A 153 4.96 3.96 12.69
CA ARG A 153 4.45 4.98 11.77
C ARG A 153 2.93 5.07 11.82
N TYR A 154 2.43 6.22 11.36
CA TYR A 154 1.01 6.44 11.07
C TYR A 154 0.88 6.86 9.61
N PHE A 155 -0.10 6.29 8.92
CA PHE A 155 -0.47 6.67 7.57
C PHE A 155 -1.91 7.16 7.54
N TRP A 156 -2.17 8.21 6.77
CA TRP A 156 -3.50 8.72 6.55
C TRP A 156 -3.95 8.42 5.14
N ARG A 157 -5.16 7.92 5.02
CA ARG A 157 -5.92 8.07 3.80
C ARG A 157 -6.60 9.43 3.84
N MET A 158 -6.27 10.26 2.86
CA MET A 158 -6.92 11.56 2.71
C MET A 158 -7.85 11.55 1.50
N GLU A 159 -8.93 12.31 1.56
CA GLU A 159 -9.89 12.43 0.47
C GLU A 159 -10.39 13.87 0.28
N ILE A 160 -10.91 14.13 -0.91
CA ILE A 160 -11.63 15.34 -1.25
C ILE A 160 -12.89 15.01 -2.04
N GLN A 161 -13.97 15.76 -1.77
CA GLN A 161 -15.16 15.82 -2.62
C GLN A 161 -15.05 17.05 -3.53
N LEU A 162 -15.15 16.83 -4.82
CA LEU A 162 -15.01 17.87 -5.83
C LEU A 162 -16.39 18.35 -6.31
N ASP A 163 -16.67 19.65 -6.15
CA ASP A 163 -17.86 20.30 -6.69
C ASP A 163 -17.63 20.84 -8.11
N SER A 164 -16.36 21.08 -8.46
CA SER A 164 -15.93 21.55 -9.79
C SER A 164 -14.51 21.11 -10.07
N ALA A 165 -14.08 21.14 -11.33
CA ALA A 165 -12.70 20.94 -11.71
C ALA A 165 -11.83 22.09 -11.15
N PRO A 166 -10.87 21.83 -10.25
CA PRO A 166 -10.02 22.89 -9.72
C PRO A 166 -9.12 23.48 -10.82
N ALA A 167 -8.92 24.78 -10.77
CA ALA A 167 -7.94 25.45 -11.61
C ALA A 167 -6.51 25.13 -11.11
N PHE A 168 -5.58 25.00 -12.04
CA PHE A 168 -4.16 24.84 -11.74
C PHE A 168 -3.31 25.64 -12.73
N ALA A 169 -2.09 25.96 -12.34
CA ALA A 169 -1.10 26.56 -13.21
C ALA A 169 0.24 25.87 -13.00
N LEU A 170 0.89 25.48 -14.10
CA LEU A 170 2.23 24.92 -14.07
C LEU A 170 3.27 26.03 -13.85
N PRO A 171 4.37 25.76 -13.15
CA PRO A 171 5.51 26.67 -13.11
C PRO A 171 6.02 26.98 -14.52
N THR A 172 6.60 28.17 -14.70
CA THR A 172 7.17 28.60 -16.01
C THR A 172 8.20 27.57 -16.51
N GLY A 173 8.09 27.20 -17.78
CA GLY A 173 8.96 26.24 -18.45
C GLY A 173 8.52 24.77 -18.28
N ILE A 174 7.52 24.50 -17.44
CA ILE A 174 7.00 23.14 -17.22
C ILE A 174 5.77 22.92 -18.11
N GLU A 175 5.70 21.77 -18.74
CA GLU A 175 4.55 21.33 -19.51
C GLU A 175 4.17 19.87 -19.23
N PHE A 176 2.88 19.51 -19.38
CA PHE A 176 2.47 18.12 -19.40
C PHE A 176 2.61 17.52 -20.78
N ARG A 177 3.15 16.30 -20.83
CA ARG A 177 3.15 15.47 -22.04
C ARG A 177 2.47 14.14 -21.76
N PRO A 178 1.70 13.60 -22.72
CA PRO A 178 1.11 12.27 -22.60
C PRO A 178 2.18 11.22 -22.24
N PHE A 179 1.83 10.32 -21.36
CA PHE A 179 2.71 9.19 -21.05
C PHE A 179 2.70 8.20 -22.22
N ASP A 180 3.89 7.88 -22.72
CA ASP A 180 4.14 6.82 -23.67
C ASP A 180 4.94 5.73 -22.96
N ARG A 181 4.41 4.50 -22.93
CA ARG A 181 5.03 3.40 -22.18
C ARG A 181 6.43 3.08 -22.70
N ASP A 182 6.60 2.99 -24.02
CA ASP A 182 7.84 2.56 -24.62
C ASP A 182 8.94 3.62 -24.52
N ALA A 183 8.57 4.90 -24.67
CA ALA A 183 9.51 6.01 -24.63
C ALA A 183 9.80 6.50 -23.20
N HIS A 184 8.85 6.42 -22.27
CA HIS A 184 8.93 7.12 -21.00
C HIS A 184 9.04 6.23 -19.77
N ALA A 185 8.70 4.93 -19.84
CA ALA A 185 8.64 4.08 -18.66
C ALA A 185 9.94 4.07 -17.83
N GLN A 186 11.09 3.92 -18.48
CA GLN A 186 12.38 3.93 -17.78
C GLN A 186 12.71 5.29 -17.15
N LEU A 187 12.35 6.39 -17.84
CA LEU A 187 12.59 7.74 -17.32
C LEU A 187 11.71 8.03 -16.09
N VAL A 188 10.45 7.56 -16.13
CA VAL A 188 9.52 7.72 -14.98
C VAL A 188 9.97 6.85 -13.81
N TRP A 189 10.41 5.60 -14.05
CA TRP A 189 10.98 4.75 -12.99
C TRP A 189 12.20 5.39 -12.31
N GLN A 190 13.13 5.97 -13.08
CA GLN A 190 14.28 6.67 -12.51
C GLN A 190 13.85 7.89 -11.69
N ALA A 191 12.88 8.66 -12.21
CA ALA A 191 12.34 9.82 -11.51
C ALA A 191 11.58 9.42 -10.22
N ASP A 192 10.90 8.26 -10.22
CA ASP A 192 10.20 7.70 -9.06
C ASP A 192 11.20 7.33 -7.96
N ASN A 193 12.21 6.50 -8.26
CA ASN A 193 13.27 6.16 -7.32
C ASN A 193 13.96 7.41 -6.75
N GLU A 194 14.31 8.40 -7.60
CA GLU A 194 14.94 9.65 -7.14
C GLU A 194 14.02 10.45 -6.21
N ALA A 195 12.74 10.61 -6.58
CA ALA A 195 11.81 11.45 -5.83
C ALA A 195 11.47 10.89 -4.44
N PHE A 196 11.50 9.57 -4.29
CA PHE A 196 11.12 8.89 -3.05
C PHE A 196 12.30 8.39 -2.21
N ARG A 197 13.54 8.57 -2.66
CA ARG A 197 14.75 8.10 -1.95
C ARG A 197 14.88 8.63 -0.51
N GLU A 198 14.33 9.82 -0.22
CA GLU A 198 14.35 10.43 1.10
C GLU A 198 13.12 10.07 1.96
N HIS A 199 12.25 9.15 1.48
CA HIS A 199 11.08 8.72 2.23
C HIS A 199 11.43 7.56 3.18
N TRP A 200 10.72 7.47 4.30
CA TRP A 200 10.88 6.39 5.25
C TRP A 200 10.64 5.02 4.60
N GLY A 201 11.49 4.05 4.92
CA GLY A 201 11.40 2.69 4.37
C GLY A 201 11.72 2.59 2.88
N SER A 202 12.19 3.69 2.25
CA SER A 202 12.44 3.68 0.81
C SER A 202 13.73 2.94 0.44
N HIS A 203 13.67 2.28 -0.68
CA HIS A 203 14.81 1.71 -1.40
C HIS A 203 14.58 1.85 -2.90
N ASP A 204 15.65 1.81 -3.68
CA ASP A 204 15.53 1.83 -5.13
C ASP A 204 14.98 0.48 -5.61
N THR A 205 13.84 0.50 -6.31
CA THR A 205 13.26 -0.68 -6.95
C THR A 205 13.95 -0.96 -8.28
N THR A 206 13.98 -2.22 -8.72
CA THR A 206 14.38 -2.55 -10.08
C THR A 206 13.31 -2.13 -11.09
N PHE A 207 13.68 -1.92 -12.36
CA PHE A 207 12.69 -1.60 -13.39
C PHE A 207 11.64 -2.71 -13.55
N LYS A 208 12.02 -3.97 -13.35
CA LYS A 208 11.11 -5.12 -13.42
C LYS A 208 10.05 -5.07 -12.33
N GLU A 209 10.43 -4.89 -11.08
CA GLU A 209 9.51 -4.74 -9.93
C GLU A 209 8.59 -3.54 -10.11
N TRP A 210 9.15 -2.38 -10.47
CA TRP A 210 8.38 -1.17 -10.71
C TRP A 210 7.39 -1.34 -11.87
N SER A 211 7.83 -1.96 -12.99
CA SER A 211 6.96 -2.23 -14.15
C SER A 211 5.80 -3.15 -13.76
N PHE A 212 6.08 -4.22 -13.06
CA PHE A 212 5.06 -5.14 -12.57
C PHE A 212 4.03 -4.40 -11.69
N ARG A 213 4.49 -3.70 -10.67
CA ARG A 213 3.64 -3.00 -9.69
C ARG A 213 2.90 -1.78 -10.25
N LYS A 214 3.34 -1.17 -11.37
CA LYS A 214 2.80 0.08 -11.90
C LYS A 214 2.17 -0.04 -13.30
N LEU A 215 2.81 -0.76 -14.23
CA LEU A 215 2.39 -0.82 -15.63
C LEU A 215 1.62 -2.08 -16.01
N GLU A 216 1.73 -3.15 -15.20
CA GLU A 216 1.11 -4.44 -15.49
C GLU A 216 -0.13 -4.72 -14.65
N ARG A 217 -0.40 -3.85 -13.67
CA ARG A 217 -1.60 -3.97 -12.82
C ARG A 217 -2.89 -3.75 -13.62
N PRO A 218 -3.99 -4.42 -13.24
CA PRO A 218 -5.27 -4.36 -13.96
C PRO A 218 -5.84 -2.93 -14.13
N GLU A 219 -5.62 -2.04 -13.15
CA GLU A 219 -6.15 -0.67 -13.20
C GLU A 219 -5.22 0.32 -13.92
N PHE A 220 -4.15 -0.15 -14.56
CA PHE A 220 -3.24 0.75 -15.26
C PHE A 220 -3.92 1.39 -16.48
N ASP A 221 -3.98 2.73 -16.45
CA ASP A 221 -4.44 3.55 -17.57
C ASP A 221 -3.40 4.66 -17.82
N PRO A 222 -2.63 4.60 -18.92
CA PRO A 222 -1.60 5.59 -19.24
C PRO A 222 -2.18 7.01 -19.38
N SER A 223 -3.46 7.15 -19.74
CA SER A 223 -4.12 8.45 -19.89
C SER A 223 -4.36 9.17 -18.56
N LEU A 224 -4.27 8.48 -17.44
CA LEU A 224 -4.40 9.03 -16.09
C LEU A 224 -3.04 9.52 -15.53
N TRP A 225 -1.93 9.17 -16.19
CA TRP A 225 -0.62 9.57 -15.71
C TRP A 225 -0.27 10.97 -16.20
N LEU A 226 0.04 11.88 -15.28
CA LEU A 226 0.47 13.23 -15.56
C LEU A 226 1.99 13.31 -15.40
N ILE A 227 2.69 13.52 -16.52
CA ILE A 227 4.16 13.65 -16.52
C ILE A 227 4.51 15.10 -16.85
N ALA A 228 5.15 15.78 -15.90
CA ALA A 228 5.58 17.18 -16.01
C ALA A 228 7.03 17.23 -16.50
N TRP A 229 7.27 17.90 -17.60
CA TRP A 229 8.56 18.02 -18.26
C TRP A 229 9.11 19.45 -18.20
N ASP A 230 10.42 19.58 -18.02
CA ASP A 230 11.23 20.77 -18.21
C ASP A 230 12.23 20.48 -19.34
N GLY A 231 11.93 20.95 -20.56
CA GLY A 231 12.69 20.55 -21.75
C GLY A 231 12.66 19.04 -21.98
N SER A 232 13.78 18.37 -21.81
CA SER A 232 13.94 16.91 -21.98
C SER A 232 13.91 16.14 -20.67
N GLU A 233 13.80 16.80 -19.52
CA GLU A 233 13.85 16.17 -18.21
C GLU A 233 12.45 16.07 -17.57
N ILE A 234 12.18 14.95 -16.91
CA ILE A 234 10.98 14.81 -16.07
C ILE A 234 11.22 15.63 -14.80
N ALA A 235 10.38 16.63 -14.57
CA ALA A 235 10.41 17.47 -13.37
C ALA A 235 9.59 16.88 -12.22
N GLY A 236 8.51 16.20 -12.56
CA GLY A 236 7.63 15.54 -11.61
C GLY A 236 6.54 14.74 -12.33
N PHE A 237 5.77 14.00 -11.55
CA PHE A 237 4.75 13.10 -12.09
C PHE A 237 3.63 12.86 -11.08
N SER A 238 2.47 12.42 -11.58
CA SER A 238 1.38 11.85 -10.80
C SER A 238 0.87 10.60 -11.50
N GLN A 239 1.03 9.44 -10.87
CA GLN A 239 0.60 8.14 -11.35
C GLN A 239 -0.77 7.84 -10.75
N ASN A 240 -1.80 8.20 -11.49
CA ASN A 240 -3.18 8.11 -11.04
C ASN A 240 -3.85 6.82 -11.56
N ARG A 241 -4.92 6.40 -10.87
CA ARG A 241 -5.77 5.28 -11.27
C ARG A 241 -7.20 5.46 -10.75
N PHE A 242 -8.12 4.67 -11.25
CA PHE A 242 -9.39 4.43 -10.57
C PHE A 242 -9.21 3.31 -9.54
N ARG A 243 -9.85 3.46 -8.39
CA ARG A 243 -9.81 2.45 -7.32
C ARG A 243 -11.16 2.43 -6.59
N MET A 244 -11.83 1.28 -6.58
CA MET A 244 -13.09 1.09 -5.82
C MET A 244 -14.09 2.26 -5.99
N GLY A 245 -14.28 2.72 -7.23
CA GLY A 245 -15.25 3.77 -7.57
C GLY A 245 -14.82 5.21 -7.29
N ILE A 246 -13.58 5.46 -6.89
CA ILE A 246 -13.02 6.80 -6.70
C ILE A 246 -11.79 7.04 -7.58
N GLY A 247 -11.43 8.31 -7.80
CA GLY A 247 -10.11 8.67 -8.32
C GLY A 247 -9.04 8.45 -7.24
N TRP A 248 -7.90 7.87 -7.60
CA TRP A 248 -6.81 7.64 -6.67
C TRP A 248 -5.50 8.22 -7.18
N VAL A 249 -4.93 9.16 -6.43
CA VAL A 249 -3.57 9.65 -6.65
C VAL A 249 -2.61 8.64 -6.01
N GLY A 250 -2.09 7.72 -6.82
CA GLY A 250 -1.30 6.58 -6.33
C GLY A 250 0.11 6.99 -5.93
N THR A 251 0.80 7.70 -6.80
CA THR A 251 2.15 8.19 -6.54
C THR A 251 2.29 9.58 -7.13
N LEU A 252 2.64 10.57 -6.30
CA LEU A 252 2.90 11.94 -6.73
C LEU A 252 4.30 12.34 -6.29
N GLY A 253 5.19 12.56 -7.25
CA GLY A 253 6.59 12.88 -7.01
C GLY A 253 7.04 14.15 -7.72
N VAL A 254 7.92 14.92 -7.04
CA VAL A 254 8.64 16.05 -7.63
C VAL A 254 10.12 15.83 -7.37
N ARG A 255 10.91 15.76 -8.45
CA ARG A 255 12.36 15.59 -8.36
C ARG A 255 13.01 16.81 -7.68
N LYS A 256 14.09 16.58 -7.00
CA LYS A 256 14.75 17.56 -6.10
C LYS A 256 15.00 18.94 -6.74
N PRO A 257 15.48 19.07 -8.01
CA PRO A 257 15.75 20.37 -8.63
C PRO A 257 14.49 21.24 -8.85
N TRP A 258 13.30 20.65 -8.86
CA TRP A 258 12.03 21.33 -9.13
C TRP A 258 11.15 21.50 -7.89
N ARG A 259 11.62 21.06 -6.72
CA ARG A 259 10.92 21.26 -5.43
C ARG A 259 10.84 22.76 -5.07
N GLY A 260 9.84 23.11 -4.28
CA GLY A 260 9.64 24.50 -3.82
C GLY A 260 9.07 25.49 -4.84
N ARG A 261 8.79 25.05 -6.08
CA ARG A 261 8.25 25.90 -7.15
C ARG A 261 6.73 25.78 -7.33
N GLY A 262 6.02 25.07 -6.46
CA GLY A 262 4.56 24.83 -6.55
C GLY A 262 4.16 23.67 -7.47
N LEU A 263 5.10 22.93 -8.09
CA LEU A 263 4.81 21.86 -9.03
C LEU A 263 3.99 20.72 -8.41
N GLY A 264 4.29 20.32 -7.17
CA GLY A 264 3.53 19.25 -6.49
C GLY A 264 2.05 19.61 -6.31
N LEU A 265 1.73 20.84 -5.95
CA LEU A 265 0.34 21.30 -5.83
C LEU A 265 -0.33 21.41 -7.21
N ALA A 266 0.40 21.83 -8.23
CA ALA A 266 -0.09 21.89 -9.60
C ALA A 266 -0.44 20.49 -10.14
N LEU A 267 0.42 19.49 -9.91
CA LEU A 267 0.19 18.09 -10.24
C LEU A 267 -1.06 17.54 -9.52
N LEU A 268 -1.20 17.83 -8.23
CA LEU A 268 -2.34 17.40 -7.43
C LEU A 268 -3.67 18.00 -7.97
N HIS A 269 -3.71 19.31 -8.18
CA HIS A 269 -4.91 19.96 -8.73
C HIS A 269 -5.19 19.51 -10.17
N ALA A 270 -4.17 19.27 -10.99
CA ALA A 270 -4.35 18.73 -12.34
C ALA A 270 -4.95 17.32 -12.30
N SER A 271 -4.51 16.45 -11.34
CA SER A 271 -5.09 15.15 -11.10
C SER A 271 -6.57 15.24 -10.70
N PHE A 272 -6.91 16.13 -9.77
CA PHE A 272 -8.30 16.39 -9.37
C PHE A 272 -9.16 16.87 -10.54
N ALA A 273 -8.64 17.81 -11.35
CA ALA A 273 -9.35 18.34 -12.51
C ALA A 273 -9.57 17.25 -13.57
N ASP A 274 -8.62 16.34 -13.77
CA ASP A 274 -8.77 15.24 -14.71
C ASP A 274 -9.79 14.21 -14.21
N PHE A 275 -9.74 13.81 -12.94
CA PHE A 275 -10.73 12.93 -12.33
C PHE A 275 -12.15 13.54 -12.41
N TYR A 276 -12.31 14.80 -12.07
CA TYR A 276 -13.61 15.48 -12.15
C TYR A 276 -14.18 15.47 -13.57
N ARG A 277 -13.36 15.78 -14.59
CA ARG A 277 -13.77 15.73 -16.01
C ARG A 277 -14.18 14.33 -16.46
N ARG A 278 -13.62 13.28 -15.84
CA ARG A 278 -14.01 11.88 -16.07
C ARG A 278 -15.20 11.43 -15.22
N GLY A 279 -15.83 12.33 -14.48
CA GLY A 279 -17.01 12.05 -13.66
C GLY A 279 -16.73 11.57 -12.24
N MET A 280 -15.46 11.48 -11.84
CA MET A 280 -15.07 11.11 -10.46
C MET A 280 -15.08 12.35 -9.58
N LYS A 281 -16.01 12.38 -8.63
CA LYS A 281 -16.13 13.52 -7.68
C LYS A 281 -15.35 13.29 -6.39
N THR A 282 -15.12 12.04 -6.02
CA THR A 282 -14.29 11.68 -4.85
C THR A 282 -12.90 11.31 -5.31
N VAL A 283 -11.89 11.92 -4.70
CA VAL A 283 -10.48 11.60 -4.97
C VAL A 283 -9.76 11.34 -3.66
N GLY A 284 -9.02 10.21 -3.59
CA GLY A 284 -8.25 9.80 -2.43
C GLY A 284 -6.75 9.66 -2.73
N LEU A 285 -5.96 9.63 -1.65
CA LEU A 285 -4.54 9.26 -1.64
C LEU A 285 -4.14 8.74 -0.26
N GLY A 286 -3.02 8.02 -0.21
CA GLY A 286 -2.34 7.66 1.04
C GLY A 286 -1.13 8.57 1.29
N VAL A 287 -0.87 8.91 2.56
CA VAL A 287 0.27 9.74 2.94
C VAL A 287 0.82 9.34 4.30
N ASP A 288 2.15 9.34 4.44
CA ASP A 288 2.84 9.21 5.72
C ASP A 288 2.54 10.43 6.62
N ALA A 289 1.80 10.20 7.70
CA ALA A 289 1.41 11.24 8.65
C ALA A 289 2.59 11.74 9.50
N SER A 290 3.62 10.90 9.69
CA SER A 290 4.82 11.19 10.48
C SER A 290 5.91 11.90 9.67
N ASN A 291 5.67 12.19 8.40
CA ASN A 291 6.65 12.84 7.55
C ASN A 291 6.96 14.27 8.02
N THR A 292 8.17 14.46 8.57
CA THR A 292 8.65 15.73 9.15
C THR A 292 8.84 16.85 8.11
N THR A 293 8.85 16.52 6.81
CA THR A 293 8.99 17.49 5.71
C THR A 293 7.73 18.33 5.49
N GLY A 294 6.66 18.09 6.26
CA GLY A 294 5.37 18.78 6.11
C GLY A 294 4.59 18.36 4.88
N ALA A 295 4.80 17.13 4.40
CA ALA A 295 4.15 16.56 3.20
C ALA A 295 2.62 16.58 3.25
N THR A 296 2.01 16.59 4.43
CA THR A 296 0.55 16.64 4.61
C THR A 296 -0.04 18.03 4.34
N ARG A 297 0.74 19.11 4.54
CA ARG A 297 0.29 20.50 4.33
C ARG A 297 -0.20 20.79 2.91
N PRO A 298 0.48 20.35 1.83
CA PRO A 298 -0.02 20.52 0.46
C PRO A 298 -1.41 19.91 0.24
N TYR A 299 -1.66 18.73 0.79
CA TYR A 299 -2.96 18.03 0.65
C TYR A 299 -4.08 18.77 1.39
N GLN A 300 -3.82 19.21 2.62
CA GLN A 300 -4.78 20.02 3.38
C GLN A 300 -5.07 21.37 2.68
N ARG A 301 -4.03 22.02 2.13
CA ARG A 301 -4.20 23.26 1.33
C ARG A 301 -5.00 23.02 0.06
N ALA A 302 -4.91 21.84 -0.53
CA ALA A 302 -5.72 21.44 -1.66
C ALA A 302 -7.18 21.10 -1.30
N GLY A 303 -7.55 21.17 -0.01
CA GLY A 303 -8.91 20.90 0.49
C GLY A 303 -9.17 19.44 0.87
N MET A 304 -8.13 18.59 0.90
CA MET A 304 -8.28 17.21 1.36
C MET A 304 -8.43 17.14 2.87
N ARG A 305 -9.20 16.16 3.34
CA ARG A 305 -9.38 15.83 4.76
C ARG A 305 -8.92 14.41 5.04
N ILE A 306 -8.57 14.12 6.29
CA ILE A 306 -8.28 12.76 6.74
C ILE A 306 -9.59 11.98 6.75
N ALA A 307 -9.63 10.86 6.08
CA ALA A 307 -10.77 9.95 6.03
C ALA A 307 -10.56 8.73 6.93
N SER A 308 -9.35 8.14 6.92
CA SER A 308 -8.96 7.05 7.82
C SER A 308 -7.48 7.17 8.19
N GLU A 309 -7.12 6.57 9.32
CA GLU A 309 -5.75 6.45 9.82
C GLU A 309 -5.39 4.98 9.96
N PHE A 310 -4.16 4.65 9.60
CA PHE A 310 -3.57 3.33 9.76
C PHE A 310 -2.35 3.42 10.66
N VAL A 311 -2.28 2.52 11.63
CA VAL A 311 -1.14 2.37 12.54
C VAL A 311 -0.23 1.29 12.00
N ASN A 312 1.02 1.62 11.72
CA ASN A 312 2.01 0.65 11.26
C ASN A 312 2.85 0.17 12.44
N PHE A 313 2.97 -1.13 12.50
CA PHE A 313 3.70 -1.87 13.51
C PHE A 313 4.91 -2.53 12.91
N GLU A 314 5.96 -2.68 13.71
CA GLU A 314 7.19 -3.35 13.32
C GLU A 314 7.62 -4.32 14.41
N LYS A 315 8.14 -5.48 14.01
CA LYS A 315 8.86 -6.41 14.86
C LYS A 315 10.22 -6.73 14.27
N GLU A 316 11.29 -6.44 15.02
CA GLU A 316 12.62 -6.84 14.62
C GLU A 316 12.78 -8.36 14.83
N LEU A 317 13.14 -9.07 13.76
CA LEU A 317 13.38 -10.52 13.77
C LEU A 317 14.88 -10.84 13.94
N ARG A 318 15.76 -9.95 13.45
CA ARG A 318 17.20 -10.04 13.58
C ARG A 318 17.82 -8.63 13.56
N PRO A 319 18.65 -8.27 14.56
CA PRO A 319 19.38 -6.99 14.52
C PRO A 319 20.47 -7.01 13.43
N GLY A 320 20.81 -5.83 12.90
CA GLY A 320 21.84 -5.70 11.87
C GLY A 320 21.85 -4.35 11.17
N ARG A 321 22.54 -4.27 10.05
CA ARG A 321 22.62 -3.07 9.19
C ARG A 321 21.33 -2.90 8.40
N SER A 322 20.75 -1.70 8.42
CA SER A 322 19.59 -1.35 7.57
C SER A 322 19.99 -1.26 6.10
N LEU A 323 19.06 -1.61 5.22
CA LEU A 323 19.12 -1.36 3.77
C LEU A 323 18.42 -0.06 3.39
N GLU A 324 17.63 0.53 4.30
CA GLU A 324 16.93 1.78 4.05
C GLU A 324 17.90 2.95 3.95
N TYR A 325 17.54 3.95 3.17
CA TYR A 325 18.26 5.22 3.15
C TYR A 325 18.00 5.98 4.47
N GLU A 326 19.08 6.53 5.05
CA GLU A 326 19.02 7.37 6.24
C GLU A 326 18.45 8.78 5.93
#